data_dc9b0706bbd53bce1d07d9cf358e9fff
#
_entry.id   dc9b0706bbd53bce1d07d9cf358e9fff
#
_cell.length_a   1.000
_cell.length_b   1.000
_cell.length_c   1.000
_cell.angle_alpha   90.00
_cell.angle_beta   90.00
_cell.angle_gamma   90.00
#
_symmetry.space_group_name_H-M   'P 1'
#
loop_
_entity.id
_entity.type
_entity.pdbx_description
1 polymer ?
#
loop_
_entity_poly.entity_id
_entity_poly.type
_entity_poly.pdbx_seq_one_letter_code
_entity_poly.pdbx_strand_id
1 'polypeptide(L)'
;MLESFITSIWCGANRFLHTEITRADKALGEIFGWRKTPAQDAYKRYFGKFTQHINQQVGHHFFSWFFQNLNLNYFTLDIDSSVITRYGEQEGAKKGYNPKKKGRNSHHPIIAFVNDVKMVANFWLRSGNTSSANNFVGFLEETLLNFGDKKVGLVRLDSGFFQKDIMDYLELKTLKYIIAAKFTHHI
;
A
#
# COMPACT_ATOMS: atom_id res chain seq x y z
N MET A 1 -4.00 -5.83 -21.08
CA MET A 1 -3.01 -6.39 -20.12
C MET A 1 -3.35 -6.00 -18.68
N LEU A 2 -3.42 -4.72 -18.29
CA LEU A 2 -3.78 -4.33 -16.91
C LEU A 2 -5.18 -4.77 -16.53
N GLU A 3 -6.17 -4.54 -17.37
CA GLU A 3 -7.55 -4.97 -17.15
C GLU A 3 -7.64 -6.48 -16.86
N SER A 4 -7.04 -7.33 -17.71
CA SER A 4 -7.05 -8.77 -17.50
C SER A 4 -6.29 -9.20 -16.24
N PHE A 5 -5.27 -8.45 -15.82
CA PHE A 5 -4.58 -8.69 -14.55
C PHE A 5 -5.47 -8.33 -13.35
N ILE A 6 -6.14 -7.17 -13.39
CA ILE A 6 -7.09 -6.74 -12.35
C ILE A 6 -8.25 -7.74 -12.23
N THR A 7 -8.82 -8.16 -13.37
CA THR A 7 -9.86 -9.19 -13.40
C THR A 7 -9.38 -10.50 -12.77
N SER A 8 -8.14 -10.92 -13.04
CA SER A 8 -7.57 -12.10 -12.39
C SER A 8 -7.51 -11.96 -10.87
N ILE A 9 -7.14 -10.78 -10.35
CA ILE A 9 -7.13 -10.51 -8.91
C ILE A 9 -8.55 -10.55 -8.33
N TRP A 10 -9.53 -9.99 -9.00
CA TRP A 10 -10.94 -10.08 -8.59
C TRP A 10 -11.46 -11.52 -8.57
N CYS A 11 -10.98 -12.36 -9.47
CA CYS A 11 -11.24 -13.79 -9.47
C CYS A 11 -10.43 -14.59 -8.43
N GLY A 12 -9.69 -13.91 -7.53
CA GLY A 12 -8.97 -14.51 -6.42
C GLY A 12 -7.51 -14.87 -6.72
N ALA A 13 -6.93 -14.43 -7.84
CA ALA A 13 -5.52 -14.65 -8.14
C ALA A 13 -4.62 -13.90 -7.15
N ASN A 14 -3.72 -14.61 -6.49
CA ASN A 14 -2.69 -14.05 -5.59
C ASN A 14 -1.26 -14.41 -6.03
N ARG A 15 -1.11 -15.04 -7.20
CA ARG A 15 0.16 -15.40 -7.85
C ARG A 15 0.02 -15.23 -9.35
N PHE A 16 1.10 -14.93 -10.05
CA PHE A 16 1.08 -14.88 -11.53
C PHE A 16 0.58 -16.18 -12.18
N LEU A 17 0.90 -17.33 -11.60
CA LEU A 17 0.39 -18.62 -12.10
C LEU A 17 -1.14 -18.67 -12.14
N HIS A 18 -1.83 -18.04 -11.19
CA HIS A 18 -3.30 -18.06 -11.15
C HIS A 18 -3.94 -17.25 -12.28
N THR A 19 -3.19 -16.37 -12.97
CA THR A 19 -3.70 -15.67 -14.15
C THR A 19 -3.95 -16.60 -15.33
N GLU A 20 -3.38 -17.80 -15.33
CA GLU A 20 -3.65 -18.82 -16.36
C GLU A 20 -5.09 -19.36 -16.28
N ILE A 21 -5.72 -19.33 -15.09
CA ILE A 21 -7.12 -19.72 -14.90
C ILE A 21 -8.04 -18.75 -15.65
N THR A 22 -7.89 -17.45 -15.41
CA THR A 22 -8.66 -16.41 -16.12
C THR A 22 -8.31 -16.34 -17.61
N ARG A 23 -7.08 -16.69 -17.99
CA ARG A 23 -6.66 -16.79 -19.39
C ARG A 23 -7.38 -17.91 -20.12
N ALA A 24 -7.66 -19.03 -19.45
CA ALA A 24 -8.36 -20.17 -20.03
C ALA A 24 -9.88 -19.96 -20.10
N ASP A 25 -10.40 -18.97 -19.38
CA ASP A 25 -11.84 -18.68 -19.33
C ASP A 25 -12.27 -17.88 -20.56
N LYS A 26 -13.02 -18.55 -21.45
CA LYS A 26 -13.53 -17.96 -22.68
C LYS A 26 -14.63 -16.93 -22.42
N ALA A 27 -15.46 -17.12 -21.38
CA ALA A 27 -16.54 -16.21 -21.05
C ALA A 27 -15.99 -14.82 -20.65
N LEU A 28 -14.89 -14.76 -19.88
CA LEU A 28 -14.22 -13.50 -19.57
C LEU A 28 -13.71 -12.81 -20.84
N GLY A 29 -13.15 -13.57 -21.78
CA GLY A 29 -12.72 -13.05 -23.07
C GLY A 29 -13.84 -12.39 -23.85
N GLU A 30 -15.01 -13.03 -23.89
CA GLU A 30 -16.21 -12.52 -24.56
C GLU A 30 -16.80 -11.28 -23.86
N ILE A 31 -16.96 -11.32 -22.53
CA ILE A 31 -17.52 -10.21 -21.72
C ILE A 31 -16.67 -8.93 -21.86
N PHE A 32 -15.34 -9.05 -21.83
CA PHE A 32 -14.43 -7.91 -21.88
C PHE A 32 -13.91 -7.61 -23.30
N GLY A 33 -14.31 -8.36 -24.31
CA GLY A 33 -13.88 -8.19 -25.70
C GLY A 33 -12.38 -8.48 -25.91
N TRP A 34 -11.77 -9.36 -25.10
CA TRP A 34 -10.35 -9.65 -25.20
C TRP A 34 -10.05 -10.61 -26.36
N ARG A 35 -9.32 -10.13 -27.32
CA ARG A 35 -8.83 -10.99 -28.42
C ARG A 35 -7.80 -12.03 -27.95
N LYS A 36 -7.00 -11.68 -26.93
CA LYS A 36 -5.98 -12.55 -26.35
C LYS A 36 -5.63 -12.09 -24.93
N THR A 37 -5.68 -13.01 -23.98
CA THR A 37 -5.24 -12.79 -22.61
C THR A 37 -3.77 -13.16 -22.47
N PRO A 38 -2.93 -12.30 -21.85
CA PRO A 38 -1.51 -12.55 -21.67
C PRO A 38 -1.25 -13.78 -20.80
N ALA A 39 -0.17 -14.51 -21.10
CA ALA A 39 0.34 -15.57 -20.21
C ALA A 39 1.06 -14.96 -19.01
N GLN A 40 1.21 -15.75 -17.93
CA GLN A 40 1.84 -15.31 -16.68
C GLN A 40 3.21 -14.62 -16.88
N ASP A 41 4.04 -15.10 -17.79
CA ASP A 41 5.36 -14.53 -18.03
C ASP A 41 5.32 -13.17 -18.74
N ALA A 42 4.24 -12.88 -19.48
CA ALA A 42 4.03 -11.56 -20.04
C ALA A 42 3.76 -10.52 -18.95
N TYR A 43 3.00 -10.88 -17.92
CA TYR A 43 2.80 -10.03 -16.74
C TYR A 43 4.10 -9.82 -15.96
N LYS A 44 4.88 -10.87 -15.72
CA LYS A 44 6.20 -10.76 -15.05
C LYS A 44 7.13 -9.80 -15.80
N ARG A 45 7.25 -9.95 -17.13
CA ARG A 45 8.05 -9.04 -17.95
C ARG A 45 7.52 -7.61 -17.96
N TYR A 46 6.21 -7.44 -17.94
CA TYR A 46 5.59 -6.12 -17.91
C TYR A 46 5.88 -5.41 -16.57
N PHE A 47 5.59 -6.06 -15.45
CA PHE A 47 5.81 -5.48 -14.12
C PHE A 47 7.30 -5.35 -13.77
N GLY A 48 8.16 -6.19 -14.32
CA GLY A 48 9.62 -6.06 -14.17
C GLY A 48 10.23 -4.81 -14.81
N LYS A 49 9.45 -4.03 -15.59
CA LYS A 49 9.88 -2.72 -16.12
C LYS A 49 9.73 -1.57 -15.13
N PHE A 50 8.99 -1.79 -14.05
CA PHE A 50 8.68 -0.76 -13.06
C PHE A 50 9.76 -0.74 -11.98
N THR A 51 10.42 0.40 -11.84
CA THR A 51 11.33 0.69 -10.72
C THR A 51 10.56 1.34 -9.58
N GLN A 52 11.15 1.41 -8.39
CA GLN A 52 10.60 2.14 -7.25
C GLN A 52 10.22 3.59 -7.63
N HIS A 53 11.09 4.28 -8.34
CA HIS A 53 10.86 5.65 -8.79
C HIS A 53 9.65 5.78 -9.74
N ILE A 54 9.56 4.89 -10.73
CA ILE A 54 8.41 4.86 -11.65
C ILE A 54 7.12 4.56 -10.90
N ASN A 55 7.15 3.63 -9.95
CA ASN A 55 5.98 3.27 -9.14
C ASN A 55 5.44 4.46 -8.35
N GLN A 56 6.32 5.30 -7.77
CA GLN A 56 5.91 6.51 -7.06
C GLN A 56 5.20 7.50 -8.00
N GLN A 57 5.76 7.75 -9.17
CA GLN A 57 5.16 8.65 -10.17
C GLN A 57 3.78 8.16 -10.63
N VAL A 58 3.69 6.90 -11.04
CA VAL A 58 2.42 6.29 -11.48
C VAL A 58 1.41 6.25 -10.34
N GLY A 59 1.84 5.88 -9.13
CA GLY A 59 1.00 5.82 -7.95
C GLY A 59 0.37 7.16 -7.61
N HIS A 60 1.17 8.24 -7.61
CA HIS A 60 0.66 9.59 -7.35
C HIS A 60 -0.43 10.01 -8.35
N HIS A 61 -0.19 9.85 -9.66
CA HIS A 61 -1.19 10.17 -10.66
C HIS A 61 -2.47 9.35 -10.52
N PHE A 62 -2.33 8.06 -10.24
CA PHE A 62 -3.46 7.15 -10.06
C PHE A 62 -4.30 7.51 -8.84
N PHE A 63 -3.68 7.70 -7.68
CA PHE A 63 -4.38 8.05 -6.45
C PHE A 63 -5.00 9.44 -6.52
N SER A 64 -4.30 10.44 -7.07
CA SER A 64 -4.83 11.79 -7.25
C SER A 64 -6.05 11.79 -8.17
N TRP A 65 -6.00 11.10 -9.32
CA TRP A 65 -7.16 10.95 -10.19
C TRP A 65 -8.33 10.29 -9.47
N PHE A 66 -8.06 9.27 -8.69
CA PHE A 66 -9.10 8.55 -7.97
C PHE A 66 -9.80 9.44 -6.95
N PHE A 67 -9.03 10.12 -6.10
CA PHE A 67 -9.59 10.99 -5.07
C PHE A 67 -10.27 12.25 -5.62
N GLN A 68 -9.80 12.81 -6.74
CA GLN A 68 -10.49 13.92 -7.42
C GLN A 68 -11.93 13.57 -7.83
N ASN A 69 -12.19 12.31 -8.18
CA ASN A 69 -13.50 11.85 -8.61
C ASN A 69 -14.42 11.37 -7.47
N LEU A 70 -13.95 11.38 -6.23
CA LEU A 70 -14.76 11.01 -5.06
C LEU A 70 -15.33 12.26 -4.37
N ASN A 71 -16.61 12.23 -4.04
CA ASN A 71 -17.20 13.22 -3.14
C ASN A 71 -16.92 12.83 -1.69
N LEU A 72 -15.75 13.20 -1.19
CA LEU A 72 -15.23 12.81 0.11
C LEU A 72 -14.58 14.01 0.79
N ASN A 73 -14.92 14.26 2.06
CA ASN A 73 -14.27 15.28 2.89
C ASN A 73 -14.38 14.92 4.38
N TYR A 74 -13.42 15.36 5.19
CA TYR A 74 -13.37 15.10 6.64
C TYR A 74 -13.40 13.61 7.00
N PHE A 75 -12.75 12.78 6.20
CA PHE A 75 -12.70 11.34 6.36
C PHE A 75 -11.63 10.89 7.37
N THR A 76 -11.72 9.62 7.77
CA THR A 76 -10.74 8.96 8.62
C THR A 76 -9.66 8.29 7.78
N LEU A 77 -8.40 8.64 8.07
CA LEU A 77 -7.21 8.06 7.47
C LEU A 77 -6.54 7.12 8.46
N ASP A 78 -6.54 5.83 8.17
CA ASP A 78 -5.84 4.81 8.92
C ASP A 78 -4.46 4.58 8.30
N ILE A 79 -3.40 4.64 9.10
CA ILE A 79 -2.06 4.28 8.65
C ILE A 79 -1.53 3.15 9.51
N ASP A 80 -1.11 2.10 8.85
CA ASP A 80 -0.59 0.90 9.49
C ASP A 80 0.62 0.37 8.72
N SER A 81 1.41 -0.43 9.41
CA SER A 81 2.54 -1.14 8.81
C SER A 81 2.53 -2.61 9.23
N SER A 82 2.92 -3.47 8.32
CA SER A 82 2.86 -4.91 8.54
C SER A 82 4.15 -5.59 8.07
N VAL A 83 4.45 -6.75 8.65
CA VAL A 83 5.62 -7.54 8.23
C VAL A 83 5.20 -8.65 7.29
N ILE A 84 5.75 -8.64 6.08
CA ILE A 84 5.53 -9.69 5.09
C ILE A 84 6.81 -10.54 4.98
N THR A 85 6.78 -11.73 5.57
CA THR A 85 7.90 -12.68 5.50
C THR A 85 8.17 -13.11 4.06
N ARG A 86 9.44 -13.21 3.68
CA ARG A 86 9.90 -13.69 2.38
C ARG A 86 10.68 -14.98 2.53
N TYR A 87 10.52 -15.87 1.55
CA TYR A 87 11.18 -17.19 1.52
C TYR A 87 12.22 -17.29 0.40
N GLY A 88 12.63 -16.17 -0.16
CA GLY A 88 13.63 -16.09 -1.22
C GLY A 88 14.38 -14.76 -1.17
N GLU A 89 15.17 -14.50 -2.19
CA GLU A 89 15.99 -13.29 -2.35
C GLU A 89 15.24 -12.24 -3.19
N GLN A 90 14.08 -11.79 -2.70
CA GLN A 90 13.35 -10.73 -3.36
C GLN A 90 14.07 -9.38 -3.14
N GLU A 91 14.05 -8.53 -4.17
CA GLU A 91 14.61 -7.19 -4.13
C GLU A 91 14.07 -6.40 -2.92
N GLY A 92 14.96 -5.78 -2.16
CA GLY A 92 14.61 -4.98 -0.98
C GLY A 92 14.24 -5.80 0.26
N ALA A 93 14.12 -7.14 0.17
CA ALA A 93 13.86 -7.97 1.35
C ALA A 93 15.11 -8.07 2.22
N LYS A 94 14.99 -7.72 3.50
CA LYS A 94 16.07 -7.77 4.50
C LYS A 94 15.60 -8.38 5.81
N LYS A 95 16.57 -8.89 6.59
CA LYS A 95 16.31 -9.31 7.97
C LYS A 95 16.04 -8.08 8.83
N GLY A 96 14.97 -8.14 9.62
CA GLY A 96 14.57 -7.11 10.57
C GLY A 96 13.62 -7.68 11.62
N TYR A 97 12.86 -6.81 12.27
CA TYR A 97 11.84 -7.25 13.21
C TYR A 97 10.77 -8.07 12.49
N ASN A 98 10.70 -9.35 12.81
CA ASN A 98 9.69 -10.25 12.29
C ASN A 98 9.18 -11.16 13.42
N PRO A 99 8.08 -10.83 14.05
CA PRO A 99 7.57 -11.57 15.21
C PRO A 99 7.08 -12.97 14.85
N LYS A 100 6.64 -13.17 13.60
CA LYS A 100 6.13 -14.47 13.13
C LYS A 100 7.25 -15.44 12.72
N LYS A 101 8.34 -14.94 12.15
CA LYS A 101 9.45 -15.75 11.61
C LYS A 101 10.79 -15.04 11.84
N LYS A 102 11.31 -15.12 13.07
CA LYS A 102 12.61 -14.53 13.45
C LYS A 102 13.73 -14.94 12.49
N GLY A 103 14.58 -13.99 12.12
CA GLY A 103 15.76 -14.21 11.26
C GLY A 103 15.48 -14.41 9.77
N ARG A 104 14.22 -14.40 9.34
CA ARG A 104 13.87 -14.45 7.90
C ARG A 104 13.87 -13.07 7.28
N ASN A 105 14.20 -13.03 5.98
CA ASN A 105 14.01 -11.84 5.17
C ASN A 105 12.54 -11.45 5.14
N SER A 106 12.26 -10.16 5.13
CA SER A 106 10.90 -9.62 5.08
C SER A 106 10.88 -8.29 4.35
N HIS A 107 9.68 -7.85 3.99
CA HIS A 107 9.34 -6.47 3.72
C HIS A 107 8.49 -5.93 4.87
N HIS A 108 8.56 -4.63 5.07
CA HIS A 108 7.77 -3.91 6.07
C HIS A 108 6.99 -2.77 5.40
N PRO A 109 5.96 -3.09 4.58
CA PRO A 109 5.16 -2.08 3.93
C PRO A 109 4.47 -1.16 4.93
N ILE A 110 4.20 0.08 4.49
CA ILE A 110 3.30 1.01 5.16
C ILE A 110 2.15 1.32 4.20
N ILE A 111 0.95 1.37 4.73
CA ILE A 111 -0.29 1.58 4.00
C ILE A 111 -1.06 2.72 4.64
N ALA A 112 -1.58 3.65 3.83
CA ALA A 112 -2.61 4.59 4.20
C ALA A 112 -3.95 4.15 3.61
N PHE A 113 -4.99 4.11 4.43
CA PHE A 113 -6.30 3.57 4.08
C PHE A 113 -7.41 4.56 4.47
N VAL A 114 -8.26 4.92 3.52
CA VAL A 114 -9.44 5.75 3.80
C VAL A 114 -10.57 4.84 4.25
N ASN A 115 -10.89 4.91 5.55
CA ASN A 115 -11.86 4.01 6.17
C ASN A 115 -13.28 4.19 5.61
N ASP A 116 -13.66 5.40 5.28
CA ASP A 116 -15.02 5.75 4.85
C ASP A 116 -15.39 5.11 3.51
N VAL A 117 -14.44 5.02 2.59
CA VAL A 117 -14.64 4.44 1.23
C VAL A 117 -13.93 3.11 1.03
N LYS A 118 -13.29 2.58 2.07
CA LYS A 118 -12.54 1.30 2.03
C LYS A 118 -11.47 1.25 0.96
N MET A 119 -10.69 2.32 0.83
CA MET A 119 -9.69 2.47 -0.23
C MET A 119 -8.29 2.73 0.29
N VAL A 120 -7.31 2.14 -0.39
CA VAL A 120 -5.89 2.48 -0.22
C VAL A 120 -5.64 3.87 -0.80
N ALA A 121 -5.06 4.76 0.01
CA ALA A 121 -4.69 6.12 -0.37
C ALA A 121 -3.22 6.24 -0.76
N ASN A 122 -2.38 5.41 -0.18
CA ASN A 122 -0.96 5.32 -0.50
C ASN A 122 -0.38 4.01 0.01
N PHE A 123 0.71 3.57 -0.60
CA PHE A 123 1.39 2.33 -0.25
C PHE A 123 2.88 2.42 -0.56
N TRP A 124 3.73 2.18 0.43
CA TRP A 124 5.16 2.02 0.23
C TRP A 124 5.61 0.61 0.62
N LEU A 125 6.27 -0.09 -0.30
CA LEU A 125 6.94 -1.35 -0.01
C LEU A 125 8.33 -1.06 0.54
N ARG A 126 8.48 -1.12 1.87
CA ARG A 126 9.74 -0.85 2.56
C ARG A 126 10.50 -2.13 2.87
N SER A 127 11.82 -2.00 3.06
CA SER A 127 12.68 -3.10 3.48
C SER A 127 12.32 -3.63 4.88
N GLY A 128 12.57 -4.92 5.13
CA GLY A 128 12.23 -5.58 6.38
C GLY A 128 13.00 -5.09 7.61
N ASN A 129 14.11 -4.38 7.42
CA ASN A 129 14.88 -3.75 8.51
C ASN A 129 14.41 -2.33 8.85
N THR A 130 13.21 -1.96 8.41
CA THR A 130 12.58 -0.67 8.67
C THR A 130 11.60 -0.82 9.85
N SER A 131 11.48 0.23 10.70
CA SER A 131 10.44 0.33 11.73
C SER A 131 9.16 0.95 11.19
N SER A 132 8.04 0.84 11.94
CA SER A 132 6.76 1.48 11.58
C SER A 132 6.92 2.98 11.35
N ALA A 133 7.54 3.67 12.29
CA ALA A 133 7.71 5.13 12.29
C ALA A 133 8.74 5.67 11.28
N ASN A 134 9.62 4.80 10.75
CA ASN A 134 10.68 5.25 9.85
C ASN A 134 10.12 5.85 8.56
N ASN A 135 10.54 7.07 8.21
CA ASN A 135 10.06 7.84 7.06
C ASN A 135 8.54 8.10 7.05
N PHE A 136 7.89 8.06 8.22
CA PHE A 136 6.43 8.27 8.34
C PHE A 136 6.01 9.65 7.81
N VAL A 137 6.73 10.70 8.17
CA VAL A 137 6.41 12.08 7.75
C VAL A 137 6.39 12.19 6.23
N GLY A 138 7.43 11.72 5.53
CA GLY A 138 7.46 11.72 4.07
C GLY A 138 6.33 10.89 3.43
N PHE A 139 5.99 9.75 4.02
CA PHE A 139 4.85 8.95 3.58
C PHE A 139 3.52 9.68 3.76
N LEU A 140 3.32 10.35 4.90
CA LEU A 140 2.11 11.12 5.16
C LEU A 140 2.00 12.33 4.22
N GLU A 141 3.10 13.05 3.97
CA GLU A 141 3.12 14.18 3.03
C GLU A 141 2.71 13.75 1.62
N GLU A 142 3.28 12.67 1.10
CA GLU A 142 2.90 12.10 -0.19
C GLU A 142 1.42 11.67 -0.20
N THR A 143 0.95 11.08 0.89
CA THR A 143 -0.47 10.68 1.03
C THR A 143 -1.41 11.90 1.01
N LEU A 144 -1.06 12.97 1.71
CA LEU A 144 -1.85 14.20 1.70
C LEU A 144 -1.87 14.87 0.33
N LEU A 145 -0.76 14.83 -0.42
CA LEU A 145 -0.70 15.32 -1.80
C LEU A 145 -1.65 14.55 -2.74
N ASN A 146 -1.83 13.24 -2.52
CA ASN A 146 -2.76 12.43 -3.31
C ASN A 146 -4.23 12.88 -3.13
N PHE A 147 -4.56 13.48 -2.02
CA PHE A 147 -5.93 13.97 -1.74
C PHE A 147 -6.24 15.32 -2.37
N GLY A 148 -5.24 16.09 -2.78
CA GLY A 148 -5.41 17.44 -3.32
C GLY A 148 -6.00 18.39 -2.27
N ASP A 149 -7.17 18.96 -2.53
CA ASP A 149 -7.86 19.92 -1.67
C ASP A 149 -8.76 19.27 -0.58
N LYS A 150 -8.88 17.93 -0.61
CA LYS A 150 -9.70 17.19 0.37
C LYS A 150 -9.08 17.19 1.76
N LYS A 151 -9.93 17.31 2.76
CA LYS A 151 -9.50 17.44 4.16
C LYS A 151 -9.62 16.12 4.91
N VAL A 152 -8.53 15.71 5.52
CA VAL A 152 -8.51 14.59 6.48
C VAL A 152 -9.15 15.08 7.78
N GLY A 153 -10.16 14.37 8.26
CA GLY A 153 -10.85 14.68 9.51
C GLY A 153 -10.15 14.09 10.74
N LEU A 154 -9.61 12.88 10.59
CA LEU A 154 -8.94 12.14 11.66
C LEU A 154 -7.85 11.22 11.10
N VAL A 155 -6.66 11.22 11.70
CA VAL A 155 -5.60 10.23 11.45
C VAL A 155 -5.58 9.22 12.60
N ARG A 156 -5.63 7.90 12.29
CA ARG A 156 -5.50 6.85 13.29
C ARG A 156 -4.23 6.04 13.06
N LEU A 157 -3.48 5.83 14.13
CA LEU A 157 -2.17 5.16 14.12
C LEU A 157 -2.09 4.14 15.25
N ASP A 158 -1.34 3.05 15.02
CA ASP A 158 -1.02 2.09 16.05
C ASP A 158 0.14 2.55 16.96
N SER A 159 0.46 1.77 17.96
CA SER A 159 1.56 2.09 18.92
C SER A 159 2.95 2.06 18.29
N GLY A 160 3.11 1.52 17.09
CA GLY A 160 4.36 1.55 16.33
C GLY A 160 4.76 2.95 15.89
N PHE A 161 3.78 3.87 15.83
CA PHE A 161 3.96 5.27 15.47
C PHE A 161 3.94 6.22 16.67
N PHE A 162 3.89 5.70 17.90
CA PHE A 162 3.89 6.52 19.12
C PHE A 162 5.28 7.12 19.36
N GLN A 163 5.57 8.21 18.67
CA GLN A 163 6.83 8.97 18.74
C GLN A 163 6.54 10.47 18.75
N LYS A 164 7.38 11.21 19.49
CA LYS A 164 7.22 12.65 19.69
C LYS A 164 7.24 13.44 18.37
N ASP A 165 8.20 13.15 17.51
CA ASP A 165 8.37 13.81 16.20
C ASP A 165 7.16 13.62 15.27
N ILE A 166 6.50 12.45 15.34
CA ILE A 166 5.26 12.20 14.60
C ILE A 166 4.11 13.05 15.16
N MET A 167 3.96 13.09 16.49
CA MET A 167 2.91 13.90 17.13
C MET A 167 3.13 15.39 16.86
N ASP A 168 4.35 15.89 17.04
CA ASP A 168 4.72 17.27 16.75
C ASP A 168 4.38 17.64 15.28
N TYR A 169 4.65 16.74 14.35
CA TYR A 169 4.32 16.96 12.93
C TYR A 169 2.81 17.00 12.67
N LEU A 170 2.04 16.10 13.25
CA LEU A 170 0.57 16.07 13.11
C LEU A 170 -0.05 17.37 13.70
N GLU A 171 0.45 17.84 14.83
CA GLU A 171 0.03 19.10 15.46
C GLU A 171 0.40 20.31 14.59
N LEU A 172 1.63 20.35 14.05
CA LEU A 172 2.08 21.40 13.14
C LEU A 172 1.16 21.49 11.89
N LYS A 173 0.70 20.37 11.38
CA LYS A 173 -0.25 20.29 10.26
C LYS A 173 -1.72 20.49 10.67
N THR A 174 -1.99 20.71 11.94
CA THR A 174 -3.35 20.86 12.50
C THR A 174 -4.24 19.66 12.17
N LEU A 175 -3.66 18.47 12.07
CA LEU A 175 -4.36 17.22 11.85
C LEU A 175 -4.83 16.64 13.18
N LYS A 176 -6.11 16.33 13.30
CA LYS A 176 -6.62 15.54 14.43
C LYS A 176 -6.12 14.12 14.35
N TYR A 177 -5.69 13.53 15.46
CA TYR A 177 -5.15 12.18 15.45
C TYR A 177 -5.51 11.39 16.72
N ILE A 178 -5.47 10.07 16.58
CA ILE A 178 -5.49 9.09 17.67
C ILE A 178 -4.31 8.14 17.43
N ILE A 179 -3.42 8.04 18.42
CA ILE A 179 -2.28 7.10 18.42
C ILE A 179 -2.41 6.21 19.65
N ALA A 180 -2.34 4.89 19.46
CA ALA A 180 -2.27 3.96 20.57
C ALA A 180 -0.97 4.16 21.35
N ALA A 181 -1.05 4.41 22.66
CA ALA A 181 0.15 4.58 23.51
C ALA A 181 0.87 3.24 23.72
N LYS A 182 2.20 3.28 23.79
CA LYS A 182 2.98 2.15 24.29
C LYS A 182 3.00 2.21 25.81
N PHE A 183 2.45 1.19 26.46
CA PHE A 183 2.67 1.00 27.88
C PHE A 183 4.14 0.60 28.12
N THR A 184 4.93 1.48 28.67
CA THR A 184 6.25 1.20 29.21
C THR A 184 6.16 1.19 30.73
N HIS A 185 7.03 0.43 31.43
CA HIS A 185 7.02 0.31 32.89
C HIS A 185 7.25 1.66 33.65
N HIS A 186 7.33 2.77 32.94
CA HIS A 186 7.56 4.12 33.47
C HIS A 186 6.43 5.11 33.17
N ILE A 187 5.23 4.61 32.87
CA ILE A 187 4.00 5.40 32.80
C ILE A 187 3.06 4.92 33.89
#